data_346c1fde480ad9aaa59c2b8995f16b9d
#
_entry.id   346c1fde480ad9aaa59c2b8995f16b9d
#
_cell.length_a   1.000
_cell.length_b   1.000
_cell.length_c   1.000
_cell.angle_alpha   90.00
_cell.angle_beta   90.00
_cell.angle_gamma   90.00
#
_symmetry.space_group_name_H-M   'P 1'
#
loop_
_entity.id
_entity.type
_entity.pdbx_description
1 polymer ?
#
loop_
_entity_poly.entity_id
_entity_poly.type
_entity_poly.pdbx_seq_one_letter_code
_entity_poly.pdbx_strand_id
1 'polypeptide(L)'
;MFLLNEQDVLKTYDFELGFAPTGHKQVEGDGRTPEGAYYIDRKNPNSRFYLSIGISYPNNRDRARAAAMGQSPGGDIFIHGTPKRFRREPDWTWGCLAVKDREMEDIYAMVNIGTPIFLYP
;
A
#
# COMPACT_ATOMS: atom_id res chain seq x y z
N MET A 1 4.25 10.21 0.08
CA MET A 1 2.80 10.00 0.26
C MET A 1 2.15 11.29 0.73
N PHE A 2 1.08 11.68 0.07
CA PHE A 2 0.33 12.88 0.43
C PHE A 2 -1.04 12.49 0.99
N LEU A 3 -1.41 13.09 2.10
CA LEU A 3 -2.75 12.99 2.65
C LEU A 3 -3.50 14.26 2.24
N LEU A 4 -4.61 14.09 1.49
CA LEU A 4 -5.33 15.19 0.85
C LEU A 4 -6.71 15.39 1.48
N ASN A 5 -7.15 16.65 1.52
CA ASN A 5 -8.55 17.02 1.67
C ASN A 5 -8.94 17.77 0.39
N GLU A 6 -9.74 17.13 -0.47
CA GLU A 6 -9.99 17.57 -1.84
C GLU A 6 -8.66 17.71 -2.59
N GLN A 7 -8.24 18.93 -2.96
CA GLN A 7 -6.97 19.16 -3.64
C GLN A 7 -5.89 19.72 -2.70
N ASP A 8 -6.23 19.94 -1.44
CA ASP A 8 -5.29 20.49 -0.46
C ASP A 8 -4.45 19.39 0.19
N VAL A 9 -3.15 19.55 0.20
CA VAL A 9 -2.23 18.65 0.89
C VAL A 9 -2.25 18.97 2.38
N LEU A 10 -2.79 18.04 3.18
CA LEU A 10 -2.82 18.17 4.65
C LEU A 10 -1.50 17.77 5.27
N LYS A 11 -0.94 16.62 4.82
CA LYS A 11 0.32 16.07 5.33
C LYS A 11 1.07 15.35 4.24
N THR A 12 2.39 15.27 4.41
CA THR A 12 3.31 14.54 3.53
C THR A 12 4.09 13.54 4.37
N TYR A 13 4.25 12.31 3.87
CA TYR A 13 4.98 11.24 4.53
C TYR A 13 5.97 10.59 3.58
N ASP A 14 7.14 10.26 4.09
CA ASP A 14 8.05 9.34 3.40
C ASP A 14 7.55 7.91 3.57
N PHE A 15 7.87 7.04 2.63
CA PHE A 15 7.42 5.65 2.67
C PHE A 15 8.40 4.73 1.95
N GLU A 16 8.36 3.45 2.32
CA GLU A 16 9.11 2.39 1.66
C GLU A 16 8.15 1.46 0.92
N LEU A 17 8.60 0.88 -0.16
CA LEU A 17 7.80 0.03 -1.05
C LEU A 17 8.25 -1.43 -0.98
N GLY A 18 7.82 -2.22 -1.95
CA GLY A 18 8.30 -3.58 -2.16
C GLY A 18 9.73 -3.63 -2.69
N PHE A 19 10.34 -4.81 -2.63
CA PHE A 19 11.73 -5.00 -3.07
C PHE A 19 11.94 -4.80 -4.57
N ALA A 20 10.87 -4.72 -5.36
CA ALA A 20 10.90 -4.28 -6.76
C ALA A 20 10.05 -3.00 -6.87
N PRO A 21 10.60 -1.82 -6.47
CA PRO A 21 9.78 -0.63 -6.24
C PRO A 21 9.28 0.06 -7.52
N THR A 22 9.78 -0.33 -8.67
CA THR A 22 9.42 0.29 -9.95
C THR A 22 8.47 -0.60 -10.74
N GLY A 23 7.41 -0.01 -11.29
CA GLY A 23 6.44 -0.70 -12.13
C GLY A 23 5.24 -1.22 -11.35
N HIS A 24 4.16 -1.44 -12.08
CA HIS A 24 2.89 -1.92 -11.54
C HIS A 24 2.97 -3.39 -11.13
N LYS A 25 2.42 -3.71 -9.95
CA LYS A 25 2.28 -5.10 -9.51
C LYS A 25 1.41 -5.90 -10.48
N GLN A 26 1.90 -7.06 -10.89
CA GLN A 26 1.23 -7.93 -11.85
C GLN A 26 0.83 -9.28 -11.29
N VAL A 27 1.70 -9.88 -10.48
CA VAL A 27 1.50 -11.22 -9.93
C VAL A 27 1.96 -11.29 -8.49
N GLU A 28 1.44 -12.29 -7.77
CA GLU A 28 1.84 -12.57 -6.39
C GLU A 28 3.33 -12.84 -6.31
N GLY A 29 3.98 -12.23 -5.32
CA GLY A 29 5.39 -12.44 -5.05
C GLY A 29 6.36 -11.64 -5.91
N ASP A 30 5.90 -10.76 -6.79
CA ASP A 30 6.78 -9.97 -7.65
C ASP A 30 7.47 -8.80 -6.92
N GLY A 31 7.11 -8.53 -5.68
CA GLY A 31 7.70 -7.45 -4.88
C GLY A 31 7.33 -6.05 -5.32
N ARG A 32 6.39 -5.91 -6.23
CA ARG A 32 5.93 -4.63 -6.75
C ARG A 32 4.71 -4.14 -6.01
N THR A 33 4.56 -2.81 -5.97
CA THR A 33 3.36 -2.14 -5.48
C THR A 33 2.44 -1.83 -6.67
N PRO A 34 1.09 -1.96 -6.52
CA PRO A 34 0.18 -1.57 -7.59
C PRO A 34 0.32 -0.10 -7.94
N GLU A 35 0.08 0.24 -9.19
CA GLU A 35 -0.01 1.62 -9.69
C GLU A 35 -1.41 1.84 -10.26
N GLY A 36 -1.97 3.03 -10.06
CA GLY A 36 -3.30 3.37 -10.54
C GLY A 36 -4.25 3.82 -9.44
N ALA A 37 -5.53 3.77 -9.73
CA ALA A 37 -6.60 4.20 -8.83
C ALA A 37 -7.20 3.01 -8.10
N TYR A 38 -7.22 3.10 -6.79
CA TYR A 38 -7.81 2.10 -5.88
C TYR A 38 -8.56 2.83 -4.78
N TYR A 39 -9.03 2.11 -3.79
CA TYR A 39 -9.64 2.69 -2.58
C TYR A 39 -9.25 1.88 -1.36
N ILE A 40 -9.40 2.48 -0.20
CA ILE A 40 -9.15 1.81 1.08
C ILE A 40 -10.35 0.93 1.38
N ASP A 41 -10.15 -0.36 1.54
CA ASP A 41 -11.22 -1.33 1.77
C ASP A 41 -11.23 -1.98 3.15
N ARG A 42 -10.15 -1.82 3.92
CA ARG A 42 -10.01 -2.45 5.24
C ARG A 42 -9.20 -1.59 6.19
N LYS A 43 -9.47 -1.75 7.49
CA LYS A 43 -8.63 -1.19 8.56
C LYS A 43 -8.37 -2.30 9.58
N ASN A 44 -7.12 -2.49 9.98
CA ASN A 44 -6.74 -3.51 10.94
C ASN A 44 -5.88 -2.92 12.06
N PRO A 45 -6.43 -2.79 13.29
CA PRO A 45 -5.68 -2.28 14.44
C PRO A 45 -4.72 -3.32 15.05
N ASN A 46 -4.79 -4.58 14.60
CA ASN A 46 -3.98 -5.69 15.11
C ASN A 46 -3.03 -6.24 14.03
N SER A 47 -2.49 -5.38 13.19
CA SER A 47 -1.56 -5.75 12.14
C SER A 47 -0.23 -6.21 12.72
N ARG A 48 0.46 -7.13 12.02
CA ARG A 48 1.85 -7.50 12.32
C ARG A 48 2.80 -6.30 12.29
N PHE A 49 2.43 -5.27 11.56
CA PHE A 49 3.22 -4.07 11.36
C PHE A 49 2.53 -2.86 12.00
N TYR A 50 2.06 -3.07 13.23
CA TYR A 50 1.42 -2.10 14.09
C TYR A 50 -0.04 -1.84 13.71
N LEU A 51 -0.30 -0.90 12.82
CA LEU A 51 -1.62 -0.62 12.24
C LEU A 51 -1.54 -0.80 10.74
N SER A 52 -2.64 -1.19 10.10
CA SER A 52 -2.69 -1.24 8.65
C SER A 52 -4.03 -0.80 8.09
N ILE A 53 -3.99 -0.25 6.89
CA ILE A 53 -5.16 0.00 6.07
C ILE A 53 -4.97 -0.69 4.72
N GLY A 54 -6.00 -1.41 4.27
CA GLY A 54 -5.93 -2.22 3.07
C GLY A 54 -6.30 -1.45 1.81
N ILE A 55 -5.55 -1.69 0.75
CA ILE A 55 -5.80 -1.14 -0.59
C ILE A 55 -6.56 -2.18 -1.40
N SER A 56 -7.53 -1.75 -2.22
CA SER A 56 -8.46 -2.62 -2.95
C SER A 56 -7.86 -3.35 -4.16
N TYR A 57 -6.54 -3.56 -4.19
CA TYR A 57 -5.88 -4.41 -5.17
C TYR A 57 -6.14 -5.89 -4.84
N PRO A 58 -6.39 -6.78 -5.80
CA PRO A 58 -6.50 -6.54 -7.24
C PRO A 58 -7.90 -6.08 -7.67
N ASN A 59 -7.96 -5.25 -8.71
CA ASN A 59 -9.20 -4.96 -9.40
C ASN A 59 -9.43 -5.98 -10.54
N ASN A 60 -10.50 -5.82 -11.32
CA ASN A 60 -10.83 -6.77 -12.39
C ASN A 60 -9.76 -6.83 -13.50
N ARG A 61 -9.13 -5.70 -13.81
CA ARG A 61 -8.02 -5.66 -14.79
C ARG A 61 -6.80 -6.40 -14.29
N ASP A 62 -6.49 -6.24 -13.01
CA ASP A 62 -5.36 -6.92 -12.38
C ASP A 62 -5.57 -8.42 -12.39
N ARG A 63 -6.78 -8.89 -12.08
CA ARG A 63 -7.13 -10.32 -12.11
C ARG A 63 -7.04 -10.89 -13.52
N ALA A 64 -7.57 -10.18 -14.50
CA ALA A 64 -7.56 -10.63 -15.90
C ALA A 64 -6.12 -10.73 -16.43
N ARG A 65 -5.26 -9.76 -16.10
CA ARG A 65 -3.87 -9.75 -16.52
C ARG A 65 -3.09 -10.93 -15.94
N ALA A 66 -3.25 -11.18 -14.66
CA ALA A 66 -2.58 -12.32 -13.99
C ALA A 66 -3.10 -13.64 -14.53
N ALA A 67 -4.41 -13.78 -14.74
CA ALA A 67 -5.01 -14.99 -15.31
C ALA A 67 -4.47 -15.28 -16.72
N ALA A 68 -4.26 -14.24 -17.53
CA ALA A 68 -3.67 -14.41 -18.87
C ALA A 68 -2.22 -14.94 -18.80
N MET A 69 -1.52 -14.70 -17.71
CA MET A 69 -0.18 -15.24 -17.44
C MET A 69 -0.21 -16.58 -16.72
N GLY A 70 -1.40 -17.13 -16.42
CA GLY A 70 -1.55 -18.37 -15.67
C GLY A 70 -1.14 -18.25 -14.20
N GLN A 71 -1.21 -17.07 -13.62
CA GLN A 71 -0.76 -16.80 -12.25
C GLN A 71 -1.81 -16.06 -11.43
N SER A 72 -1.65 -16.09 -10.09
CA SER A 72 -2.46 -15.30 -9.17
C SER A 72 -1.96 -13.84 -9.16
N PRO A 73 -2.86 -12.84 -9.10
CA PRO A 73 -2.45 -11.46 -8.95
C PRO A 73 -1.89 -11.16 -7.55
N GLY A 74 -2.13 -12.02 -6.57
CA GLY A 74 -1.88 -11.75 -5.17
C GLY A 74 -2.93 -10.85 -4.56
N GLY A 75 -2.61 -10.25 -3.44
CA GLY A 75 -3.48 -9.36 -2.67
C GLY A 75 -2.75 -8.87 -1.44
N ASP A 76 -3.52 -8.49 -0.41
CA ASP A 76 -2.97 -8.06 0.88
C ASP A 76 -1.95 -6.92 0.72
N ILE A 77 -2.30 -5.93 -0.06
CA ILE A 77 -1.53 -4.70 -0.18
C ILE A 77 -2.08 -3.71 0.85
N PHE A 78 -1.20 -3.29 1.76
CA PHE A 78 -1.55 -2.42 2.87
C PHE A 78 -0.61 -1.21 2.93
N ILE A 79 -1.08 -0.14 3.56
CA ILE A 79 -0.22 0.87 4.18
C ILE A 79 -0.11 0.46 5.65
N HIS A 80 1.12 0.34 6.16
CA HIS A 80 1.36 -0.16 7.52
C HIS A 80 2.60 0.48 8.16
N GLY A 81 2.79 0.21 9.46
CA GLY A 81 3.95 0.67 10.19
C GLY A 81 5.22 -0.12 9.88
N THR A 82 6.32 0.23 10.55
CA THR A 82 7.65 -0.33 10.30
C THR A 82 8.26 -0.86 11.58
N PRO A 83 8.55 -2.18 11.69
CA PRO A 83 9.29 -2.73 12.83
C PRO A 83 10.69 -2.13 12.95
N LYS A 84 11.22 -2.11 14.16
CA LYS A 84 12.57 -1.56 14.44
C LYS A 84 13.65 -2.14 13.53
N ARG A 85 13.59 -3.44 13.24
CA ARG A 85 14.59 -4.15 12.41
C ARG A 85 14.66 -3.64 10.97
N PHE A 86 13.59 -2.97 10.49
CA PHE A 86 13.52 -2.47 9.11
C PHE A 86 13.60 -0.96 8.98
N ARG A 87 13.80 -0.22 10.09
CA ARG A 87 13.76 1.26 10.08
C ARG A 87 14.75 1.92 9.13
N ARG A 88 15.85 1.24 8.81
CA ARG A 88 16.90 1.75 7.93
C ARG A 88 16.99 1.00 6.61
N GLU A 89 16.08 0.07 6.36
CA GLU A 89 16.07 -0.73 5.13
C GLU A 89 15.19 -0.06 4.09
N PRO A 90 15.71 0.30 2.91
CA PRO A 90 14.88 0.82 1.82
C PRO A 90 14.09 -0.33 1.18
N ASP A 91 12.86 -0.03 0.77
CA ASP A 91 12.00 -0.91 -0.04
C ASP A 91 11.99 -2.37 0.43
N TRP A 92 11.76 -2.55 1.73
CA TRP A 92 11.86 -3.85 2.41
C TRP A 92 10.59 -4.71 2.33
N THR A 93 9.47 -4.17 1.85
CA THR A 93 8.19 -4.86 1.85
C THR A 93 8.06 -5.84 0.67
N TRP A 94 6.96 -6.58 0.64
CA TRP A 94 6.60 -7.49 -0.46
C TRP A 94 5.58 -6.85 -1.41
N GLY A 95 5.45 -5.52 -1.40
CA GLY A 95 4.53 -4.76 -2.24
C GLY A 95 3.69 -3.75 -1.47
N CYS A 96 3.66 -3.83 -0.15
CA CYS A 96 2.98 -2.87 0.72
C CYS A 96 3.74 -1.53 0.78
N LEU A 97 3.05 -0.51 1.30
CA LEU A 97 3.65 0.80 1.57
C LEU A 97 3.91 0.91 3.07
N ALA A 98 5.16 1.07 3.46
CA ALA A 98 5.56 1.18 4.86
C ALA A 98 5.85 2.62 5.24
N VAL A 99 5.31 3.07 6.35
CA VAL A 99 5.57 4.38 6.96
C VAL A 99 6.04 4.16 8.39
N LYS A 100 6.52 5.21 9.06
CA LYS A 100 6.86 5.14 10.47
C LYS A 100 5.61 4.89 11.31
N ASP A 101 5.74 4.19 12.44
CA ASP A 101 4.60 3.85 13.30
C ASP A 101 3.82 5.09 13.73
N ARG A 102 4.51 6.17 14.11
CA ARG A 102 3.88 7.43 14.49
C ARG A 102 3.04 8.01 13.35
N GLU A 103 3.57 7.94 12.14
CA GLU A 103 2.87 8.42 10.94
C GLU A 103 1.67 7.53 10.63
N MET A 104 1.80 6.23 10.85
CA MET A 104 0.70 5.28 10.67
C MET A 104 -0.47 5.58 11.60
N GLU A 105 -0.21 6.02 12.82
CA GLU A 105 -1.26 6.46 13.75
C GLU A 105 -2.08 7.61 13.16
N ASP A 106 -1.42 8.62 12.59
CA ASP A 106 -2.09 9.75 11.94
C ASP A 106 -2.92 9.29 10.75
N ILE A 107 -2.34 8.50 9.86
CA ILE A 107 -3.01 8.00 8.67
C ILE A 107 -4.24 7.17 9.05
N TYR A 108 -4.08 6.26 10.01
CA TYR A 108 -5.16 5.39 10.47
C TYR A 108 -6.33 6.20 11.04
N ALA A 109 -6.05 7.28 11.77
CA ALA A 109 -7.09 8.13 12.36
C ALA A 109 -7.83 8.97 11.31
N MET A 110 -7.15 9.38 10.24
CA MET A 110 -7.68 10.35 9.28
C MET A 110 -8.29 9.71 8.03
N VAL A 111 -7.93 8.48 7.70
CA VAL A 111 -8.37 7.78 6.49
C VAL A 111 -9.50 6.82 6.83
N ASN A 112 -10.55 6.84 6.03
CA ASN A 112 -11.73 5.97 6.21
C ASN A 112 -11.79 4.90 5.13
N ILE A 113 -12.53 3.82 5.42
CA ILE A 113 -12.89 2.82 4.39
C ILE A 113 -13.68 3.55 3.29
N GLY A 114 -13.30 3.29 2.03
CA GLY A 114 -13.86 3.95 0.86
C GLY A 114 -13.05 5.15 0.37
N THR A 115 -12.06 5.60 1.12
CA THR A 115 -11.19 6.70 0.70
C THR A 115 -10.43 6.33 -0.58
N PRO A 116 -10.51 7.16 -1.64
CA PRO A 116 -9.71 6.92 -2.85
C PRO A 116 -8.22 7.04 -2.57
N ILE A 117 -7.44 6.20 -3.26
CA ILE A 117 -5.98 6.29 -3.25
C ILE A 117 -5.48 6.18 -4.69
N PHE A 118 -4.56 7.07 -5.04
CA PHE A 118 -3.93 7.10 -6.36
C PHE A 118 -2.45 6.79 -6.20
N LEU A 119 -1.99 5.71 -6.84
CA LEU A 119 -0.61 5.24 -6.77
C LEU A 119 0.06 5.57 -8.09
N TYR A 120 0.92 6.57 -8.08
CA TYR A 120 1.64 7.02 -9.27
C TYR A 120 3.02 6.37 -9.37
N PRO A 121 3.52 6.15 -10.62
CA PRO A 121 4.86 5.63 -10.83
C PRO A 121 5.95 6.53 -10.23
#